data_c94a7ac0659cb5e45351d6bee674f153
#
_entry.id   c94a7ac0659cb5e45351d6bee674f153
#
_cell.length_a   1.000
_cell.length_b   1.000
_cell.length_c   1.000
_cell.angle_alpha   90.00
_cell.angle_beta   90.00
_cell.angle_gamma   90.00
#
_symmetry.space_group_name_H-M   'P 1'
#
loop_
_entity.id
_entity.type
_entity.pdbx_description
1 polymer ?
#
loop_
_entity_poly.entity_id
_entity_poly.type
_entity_poly.pdbx_seq_one_letter_code
_entity_poly.pdbx_strand_id
1 'polypeptide(L)'
;MKHTLTLLSLGIALTIMAQNKKTDIAKTQLVEHLSVLAHDSLEGRETGTIGLEKAARYLVAHYKKIGLKPFAANGSYRQWYKLPYAEDGMTTDKASNIIGMIEGESKPEEFVVISAHYDHIGKTATDVYNGADDDGSGTAALLAIASHLMEEKKQGRGLSRSVVFIAFSGEEKGLWGSEFFSDHPTFSLKKTTADINIDMIGRIDTERNKADTMNYVYVVGNNKLSSDLHPLLDETNAMGHQLVLDYKFDSPFDLERIYYRSDHYNFARKGVPVLFFYDGMLLGDYHQLTDEIEKITWELYKKRVDFITDLLKNFANRTNMLKRDIPLND
;
A
#
# COMPACT_ATOMS: atom_id res chain seq x y z
N MET A 1 52.14 -54.57 -5.43
CA MET A 1 51.67 -53.39 -6.07
C MET A 1 50.17 -53.27 -5.77
N LYS A 2 49.76 -52.37 -4.86
CA LYS A 2 48.36 -52.10 -4.53
C LYS A 2 47.97 -50.78 -5.21
N HIS A 3 47.05 -50.85 -6.16
CA HIS A 3 46.50 -49.64 -6.79
C HIS A 3 45.31 -49.20 -5.95
N THR A 4 45.45 -48.00 -5.36
CA THR A 4 44.39 -47.32 -4.64
C THR A 4 43.64 -46.45 -5.65
N LEU A 5 42.37 -46.78 -5.91
CA LEU A 5 41.48 -46.02 -6.76
C LEU A 5 40.83 -44.92 -5.90
N THR A 6 41.18 -43.65 -6.15
CA THR A 6 40.56 -42.50 -5.51
C THR A 6 39.35 -42.09 -6.34
N LEU A 7 38.15 -42.30 -5.82
CA LEU A 7 36.91 -41.80 -6.38
C LEU A 7 36.77 -40.30 -6.05
N LEU A 8 36.86 -39.48 -7.07
CA LEU A 8 36.58 -38.05 -6.98
C LEU A 8 35.05 -37.84 -7.16
N SER A 9 34.36 -37.60 -6.06
CA SER A 9 32.93 -37.26 -6.09
C SER A 9 32.78 -35.80 -6.51
N LEU A 10 32.37 -35.57 -7.76
CA LEU A 10 32.01 -34.25 -8.28
C LEU A 10 30.61 -33.90 -7.78
N GLY A 11 30.54 -33.13 -6.70
CA GLY A 11 29.28 -32.55 -6.21
C GLY A 11 28.82 -31.46 -7.16
N ILE A 12 27.85 -31.74 -8.02
CA ILE A 12 27.16 -30.75 -8.81
C ILE A 12 26.21 -30.02 -7.85
N ALA A 13 26.62 -28.85 -7.38
CA ALA A 13 25.73 -27.93 -6.71
C ALA A 13 24.74 -27.36 -7.78
N LEU A 14 23.57 -27.94 -7.86
CA LEU A 14 22.45 -27.32 -8.57
C LEU A 14 22.07 -26.06 -7.79
N THR A 15 22.60 -24.92 -8.19
CA THR A 15 22.04 -23.62 -7.83
C THR A 15 20.71 -23.50 -8.59
N ILE A 16 19.62 -23.88 -7.94
CA ILE A 16 18.29 -23.54 -8.41
C ILE A 16 18.22 -22.02 -8.30
N MET A 17 18.46 -21.33 -9.41
CA MET A 17 18.03 -19.95 -9.58
C MET A 17 16.51 -20.02 -9.52
N ALA A 18 15.94 -19.70 -8.36
CA ALA A 18 14.52 -19.39 -8.26
C ALA A 18 14.31 -18.18 -9.17
N GLN A 19 13.85 -18.43 -10.40
CA GLN A 19 13.33 -17.36 -11.22
C GLN A 19 12.25 -16.66 -10.38
N ASN A 20 12.49 -15.40 -10.03
CA ASN A 20 11.48 -14.57 -9.38
C ASN A 20 10.25 -14.56 -10.30
N LYS A 21 9.31 -15.45 -10.01
CA LYS A 21 8.06 -15.49 -10.76
C LYS A 21 7.32 -14.20 -10.44
N LYS A 22 6.94 -13.47 -11.48
CA LYS A 22 6.08 -12.29 -11.37
C LYS A 22 4.86 -12.63 -10.52
N THR A 23 4.51 -11.73 -9.61
CA THR A 23 3.30 -11.82 -8.79
C THR A 23 2.05 -11.84 -9.69
N ASP A 24 1.07 -12.65 -9.31
CA ASP A 24 -0.21 -12.81 -10.00
C ASP A 24 -1.31 -12.92 -8.94
N ILE A 25 -1.76 -11.77 -8.43
CA ILE A 25 -2.86 -11.70 -7.46
C ILE A 25 -4.17 -11.99 -8.20
N ALA A 26 -5.00 -12.87 -7.63
CA ALA A 26 -6.29 -13.20 -8.24
C ALA A 26 -7.20 -11.96 -8.28
N LYS A 27 -7.66 -11.58 -9.47
CA LYS A 27 -8.60 -10.45 -9.66
C LYS A 27 -9.85 -10.61 -8.79
N THR A 28 -10.30 -11.84 -8.56
CA THR A 28 -11.46 -12.14 -7.71
C THR A 28 -11.28 -11.66 -6.26
N GLN A 29 -10.05 -11.65 -5.72
CA GLN A 29 -9.80 -11.11 -4.38
C GLN A 29 -9.96 -9.58 -4.35
N LEU A 30 -9.48 -8.90 -5.38
CA LEU A 30 -9.65 -7.45 -5.50
C LEU A 30 -11.14 -7.09 -5.62
N VAL A 31 -11.89 -7.82 -6.45
CA VAL A 31 -13.34 -7.64 -6.60
C VAL A 31 -14.06 -7.89 -5.27
N GLU A 32 -13.75 -8.99 -4.57
CA GLU A 32 -14.36 -9.34 -3.28
C GLU A 32 -14.19 -8.22 -2.25
N HIS A 33 -12.95 -7.75 -2.07
CA HIS A 33 -12.67 -6.71 -1.08
C HIS A 33 -13.31 -5.37 -1.46
N LEU A 34 -13.17 -4.95 -2.71
CA LEU A 34 -13.70 -3.68 -3.16
C LEU A 34 -15.22 -3.66 -3.14
N SER A 35 -15.89 -4.77 -3.49
CA SER A 35 -17.36 -4.89 -3.41
C SER A 35 -17.90 -4.72 -1.97
N VAL A 36 -17.09 -5.02 -0.96
CA VAL A 36 -17.47 -4.75 0.43
C VAL A 36 -17.18 -3.31 0.81
N LEU A 37 -15.99 -2.81 0.46
CA LEU A 37 -15.54 -1.47 0.85
C LEU A 37 -16.37 -0.36 0.20
N ALA A 38 -16.73 -0.52 -1.07
CA ALA A 38 -17.54 0.44 -1.84
C ALA A 38 -19.04 0.09 -1.82
N HIS A 39 -19.56 -0.47 -0.73
CA HIS A 39 -20.98 -0.82 -0.60
C HIS A 39 -21.70 0.14 0.32
N ASP A 40 -22.92 0.53 -0.02
CA ASP A 40 -23.79 1.46 0.73
C ASP A 40 -23.90 1.11 2.22
N SER A 41 -23.80 -0.17 2.58
CA SER A 41 -23.86 -0.62 3.97
C SER A 41 -22.75 -0.07 4.85
N LEU A 42 -21.63 0.37 4.25
CA LEU A 42 -20.54 1.05 4.93
C LEU A 42 -20.70 2.58 4.98
N GLU A 43 -21.82 3.10 4.47
CA GLU A 43 -22.25 4.49 4.64
C GLU A 43 -21.17 5.51 4.24
N GLY A 44 -20.38 5.20 3.20
CA GLY A 44 -19.29 6.03 2.71
C GLY A 44 -18.12 6.20 3.68
N ARG A 45 -17.99 5.37 4.69
CA ARG A 45 -16.81 5.20 5.58
C ARG A 45 -16.25 6.47 6.21
N GLU A 46 -17.07 7.51 6.40
CA GLU A 46 -16.59 8.78 6.95
C GLU A 46 -15.99 8.63 8.34
N THR A 47 -14.84 9.29 8.55
CA THR A 47 -14.13 9.27 9.84
C THR A 47 -15.00 9.84 10.97
N GLY A 48 -15.04 9.13 12.10
CA GLY A 48 -15.90 9.47 13.23
C GLY A 48 -17.34 8.92 13.16
N THR A 49 -17.68 8.13 12.15
CA THR A 49 -19.03 7.56 11.96
C THR A 49 -19.09 6.06 12.16
N ILE A 50 -20.31 5.52 12.20
CA ILE A 50 -20.56 4.08 12.27
C ILE A 50 -20.10 3.37 10.98
N GLY A 51 -20.10 4.08 9.83
CA GLY A 51 -19.60 3.55 8.55
C GLY A 51 -18.13 3.19 8.62
N LEU A 52 -17.30 4.09 9.13
CA LEU A 52 -15.89 3.82 9.37
C LEU A 52 -15.68 2.62 10.30
N GLU A 53 -16.45 2.54 11.38
CA GLU A 53 -16.32 1.44 12.34
C GLU A 53 -16.67 0.09 11.71
N LYS A 54 -17.68 0.03 10.81
CA LYS A 54 -17.99 -1.18 10.02
C LYS A 54 -16.82 -1.60 9.14
N ALA A 55 -16.22 -0.64 8.41
CA ALA A 55 -15.02 -0.87 7.59
C ALA A 55 -13.85 -1.38 8.45
N ALA A 56 -13.57 -0.71 9.57
CA ALA A 56 -12.51 -1.13 10.50
C ALA A 56 -12.70 -2.58 11.01
N ARG A 57 -13.94 -2.98 11.31
CA ARG A 57 -14.24 -4.37 11.71
C ARG A 57 -13.97 -5.36 10.57
N TYR A 58 -14.31 -5.00 9.34
CA TYR A 58 -14.04 -5.81 8.17
C TYR A 58 -12.53 -6.05 7.99
N LEU A 59 -11.72 -4.98 8.04
CA LEU A 59 -10.27 -5.06 7.93
C LEU A 59 -9.66 -5.95 9.04
N VAL A 60 -10.04 -5.70 10.29
CA VAL A 60 -9.56 -6.50 11.43
C VAL A 60 -9.95 -7.97 11.31
N ALA A 61 -11.18 -8.26 10.88
CA ALA A 61 -11.63 -9.63 10.66
C ALA A 61 -10.81 -10.33 9.56
N HIS A 62 -10.51 -9.62 8.47
CA HIS A 62 -9.68 -10.14 7.39
C HIS A 62 -8.24 -10.40 7.85
N TYR A 63 -7.59 -9.46 8.54
CA TYR A 63 -6.23 -9.64 9.07
C TYR A 63 -6.15 -10.84 10.02
N LYS A 64 -7.15 -11.02 10.89
CA LYS A 64 -7.26 -12.21 11.74
C LYS A 64 -7.41 -13.50 10.93
N LYS A 65 -8.31 -13.51 9.94
CA LYS A 65 -8.59 -14.67 9.08
C LYS A 65 -7.35 -15.18 8.35
N ILE A 66 -6.54 -14.28 7.80
CA ILE A 66 -5.32 -14.66 7.08
C ILE A 66 -4.13 -14.94 8.00
N GLY A 67 -4.19 -14.51 9.28
CA GLY A 67 -3.17 -14.76 10.29
C GLY A 67 -2.07 -13.71 10.36
N LEU A 68 -2.35 -12.45 9.99
CA LEU A 68 -1.42 -11.36 10.28
C LEU A 68 -1.23 -11.23 11.80
N LYS A 69 -0.03 -10.88 12.20
CA LYS A 69 0.27 -10.54 13.60
C LYS A 69 -0.30 -9.15 13.91
N PRO A 70 -1.08 -8.97 15.01
CA PRO A 70 -1.50 -7.64 15.43
C PRO A 70 -0.27 -6.81 15.81
N PHE A 71 -0.18 -5.57 15.30
CA PHE A 71 1.04 -4.77 15.45
C PHE A 71 0.80 -3.33 15.93
N ALA A 72 -0.40 -3.00 16.36
CA ALA A 72 -0.68 -1.83 17.17
C ALA A 72 -0.32 -2.09 18.64
N ALA A 73 -0.40 -1.07 19.50
CA ALA A 73 -0.10 -1.18 20.91
C ALA A 73 -0.91 -2.30 21.61
N ASN A 74 -0.32 -2.92 22.62
CA ASN A 74 -0.93 -3.96 23.46
C ASN A 74 -1.42 -5.21 22.70
N GLY A 75 -0.76 -5.55 21.56
CA GLY A 75 -1.15 -6.71 20.77
C GLY A 75 -2.50 -6.55 20.06
N SER A 76 -2.90 -5.34 19.78
CA SER A 76 -4.10 -4.98 19.02
C SER A 76 -3.80 -4.83 17.53
N TYR A 77 -4.83 -4.94 16.70
CA TYR A 77 -4.78 -4.43 15.31
C TYR A 77 -5.13 -2.95 15.24
N ARG A 78 -5.71 -2.35 16.29
CA ARG A 78 -6.23 -0.99 16.29
C ARG A 78 -5.31 -0.06 17.06
N GLN A 79 -4.79 0.96 16.38
CA GLN A 79 -4.17 2.11 17.00
C GLN A 79 -5.22 3.22 17.12
N TRP A 80 -5.80 3.36 18.30
CA TRP A 80 -6.81 4.37 18.56
C TRP A 80 -6.20 5.75 18.75
N TYR A 81 -6.85 6.77 18.18
CA TYR A 81 -6.53 8.17 18.41
C TYR A 81 -7.80 9.00 18.61
N LYS A 82 -7.65 10.13 19.28
CA LYS A 82 -8.74 11.09 19.47
C LYS A 82 -8.78 11.99 18.23
N LEU A 83 -9.99 12.26 17.73
CA LEU A 83 -10.19 13.18 16.63
C LEU A 83 -9.80 14.59 17.06
N PRO A 84 -9.12 15.38 16.22
CA PRO A 84 -8.70 16.74 16.53
C PRO A 84 -9.90 17.66 16.87
N TYR A 85 -11.01 17.47 16.19
CA TYR A 85 -12.28 18.18 16.43
C TYR A 85 -13.47 17.29 16.04
N ALA A 86 -14.66 17.70 16.45
CA ALA A 86 -15.91 17.05 16.07
C ALA A 86 -16.55 17.81 14.91
N GLU A 87 -17.17 17.09 13.99
CA GLU A 87 -17.99 17.62 12.90
C GLU A 87 -19.42 17.08 13.00
N ASP A 88 -20.35 17.76 12.33
CA ASP A 88 -21.73 17.29 12.23
C ASP A 88 -21.78 15.92 11.56
N GLY A 89 -22.59 15.00 12.12
CA GLY A 89 -22.66 13.61 11.64
C GLY A 89 -21.73 12.63 12.32
N MET A 90 -20.68 13.08 13.02
CA MET A 90 -19.82 12.21 13.81
C MET A 90 -20.56 11.62 15.01
N THR A 91 -20.37 10.32 15.22
CA THR A 91 -21.00 9.57 16.33
C THR A 91 -20.01 9.21 17.42
N THR A 92 -18.72 9.50 17.22
CA THR A 92 -17.62 9.23 18.17
C THR A 92 -16.53 10.29 18.05
N ASP A 93 -15.79 10.50 19.14
CA ASP A 93 -14.65 11.41 19.22
C ASP A 93 -13.30 10.74 18.93
N LYS A 94 -13.32 9.54 18.37
CA LYS A 94 -12.10 8.77 18.08
C LYS A 94 -12.23 7.90 16.85
N ALA A 95 -11.09 7.63 16.21
CA ALA A 95 -10.93 6.69 15.12
C ALA A 95 -9.73 5.77 15.38
N SER A 96 -9.47 4.83 14.49
CA SER A 96 -8.33 3.93 14.65
C SER A 96 -7.66 3.59 13.31
N ASN A 97 -6.35 3.68 13.24
CA ASN A 97 -5.58 3.01 12.20
C ASN A 97 -5.60 1.49 12.43
N ILE A 98 -5.62 0.72 11.35
CA ILE A 98 -5.62 -0.75 11.42
C ILE A 98 -4.26 -1.26 11.00
N ILE A 99 -3.54 -1.95 11.90
CA ILE A 99 -2.13 -2.30 11.72
C ILE A 99 -1.95 -3.81 11.91
N GLY A 100 -1.45 -4.47 10.87
CA GLY A 100 -1.06 -5.88 10.89
C GLY A 100 0.33 -6.08 10.33
N MET A 101 0.99 -7.18 10.68
CA MET A 101 2.36 -7.44 10.26
C MET A 101 2.56 -8.89 9.81
N ILE A 102 3.35 -9.07 8.76
CA ILE A 102 4.02 -10.32 8.41
C ILE A 102 5.45 -10.22 8.95
N GLU A 103 5.81 -11.07 9.91
CA GLU A 103 7.16 -11.08 10.50
C GLU A 103 8.19 -11.60 9.50
N GLY A 104 9.29 -10.86 9.35
CA GLY A 104 10.41 -11.21 8.48
C GLY A 104 11.20 -12.41 9.01
N GLU A 105 11.84 -13.16 8.11
CA GLU A 105 12.56 -14.39 8.46
C GLU A 105 13.98 -14.12 8.95
N SER A 106 14.71 -13.19 8.32
CA SER A 106 16.13 -12.94 8.63
C SER A 106 16.41 -11.56 9.21
N LYS A 107 15.49 -10.60 9.02
CA LYS A 107 15.60 -9.21 9.50
C LYS A 107 14.27 -8.75 10.08
N PRO A 108 13.74 -9.45 11.12
CA PRO A 108 12.41 -9.16 11.66
C PRO A 108 12.28 -7.77 12.30
N GLU A 109 13.40 -7.13 12.67
CA GLU A 109 13.45 -5.79 13.26
C GLU A 109 13.63 -4.66 12.23
N GLU A 110 13.72 -4.98 10.93
CA GLU A 110 13.70 -4.02 9.84
C GLU A 110 12.35 -4.10 9.13
N PHE A 111 11.77 -2.96 8.75
CA PHE A 111 10.39 -2.88 8.29
C PHE A 111 10.29 -2.31 6.87
N VAL A 112 9.34 -2.81 6.11
CA VAL A 112 8.73 -2.15 4.95
C VAL A 112 7.28 -1.90 5.30
N VAL A 113 6.78 -0.69 5.07
CA VAL A 113 5.38 -0.36 5.24
C VAL A 113 4.70 -0.38 3.88
N ILE A 114 3.47 -0.85 3.85
CA ILE A 114 2.53 -0.64 2.76
C ILE A 114 1.25 -0.08 3.37
N SER A 115 0.76 1.03 2.83
CA SER A 115 -0.32 1.80 3.41
C SER A 115 -1.38 2.19 2.38
N ALA A 116 -2.58 2.44 2.86
CA ALA A 116 -3.75 2.96 2.15
C ALA A 116 -4.67 3.60 3.17
N HIS A 117 -5.61 4.46 2.77
CA HIS A 117 -6.63 4.90 3.70
C HIS A 117 -7.97 4.17 3.48
N TYR A 118 -8.72 3.96 4.56
CA TYR A 118 -9.96 3.21 4.47
C TYR A 118 -11.21 4.05 4.78
N ASP A 119 -11.04 5.30 5.15
CA ASP A 119 -12.12 6.27 5.22
C ASP A 119 -12.46 6.86 3.86
N HIS A 120 -13.61 7.53 3.77
CA HIS A 120 -14.03 8.37 2.66
C HIS A 120 -14.98 9.44 3.19
N ILE A 121 -15.71 10.14 2.33
CA ILE A 121 -16.45 11.37 2.70
C ILE A 121 -17.87 11.14 3.20
N GLY A 122 -18.32 9.88 3.35
CA GLY A 122 -19.57 9.59 4.05
C GLY A 122 -20.83 9.60 3.18
N LYS A 123 -21.90 10.13 3.74
CA LYS A 123 -23.22 10.17 3.10
C LYS A 123 -24.00 11.43 3.42
N THR A 124 -24.94 11.76 2.56
CA THR A 124 -26.01 12.74 2.83
C THR A 124 -27.26 12.05 3.38
N ALA A 125 -28.36 12.76 3.47
CA ALA A 125 -29.66 12.17 3.84
C ALA A 125 -30.18 11.16 2.79
N THR A 126 -29.79 11.30 1.53
CA THR A 126 -30.34 10.54 0.38
C THR A 126 -29.27 9.71 -0.35
N ASP A 127 -28.01 10.09 -0.26
CA ASP A 127 -26.96 9.57 -1.13
C ASP A 127 -25.75 9.10 -0.32
N VAL A 128 -25.08 8.03 -0.79
CA VAL A 128 -23.85 7.50 -0.20
C VAL A 128 -22.69 7.74 -1.17
N TYR A 129 -21.58 8.26 -0.68
CA TYR A 129 -20.33 8.37 -1.42
C TYR A 129 -19.53 7.10 -1.19
N ASN A 130 -19.59 6.16 -2.12
CA ASN A 130 -19.00 4.84 -1.92
C ASN A 130 -17.47 4.81 -2.02
N GLY A 131 -16.86 5.78 -2.72
CA GLY A 131 -15.40 5.88 -2.81
C GLY A 131 -14.75 4.59 -3.27
N ALA A 132 -15.16 4.10 -4.44
CA ALA A 132 -14.64 2.82 -4.95
C ALA A 132 -13.18 2.93 -5.35
N ASP A 133 -12.79 4.07 -5.93
CA ASP A 133 -11.41 4.35 -6.24
C ASP A 133 -10.72 5.04 -5.06
N ASP A 134 -11.36 6.02 -4.46
CA ASP A 134 -10.88 6.85 -3.36
C ASP A 134 -11.41 6.38 -1.98
N ASP A 135 -10.66 5.71 -1.11
CA ASP A 135 -9.56 4.86 -1.44
C ASP A 135 -9.93 3.39 -1.20
N GLY A 136 -11.10 3.02 -1.75
CA GLY A 136 -11.52 1.61 -1.80
C GLY A 136 -10.51 0.76 -2.56
N SER A 137 -9.95 1.29 -3.67
CA SER A 137 -9.01 0.56 -4.53
C SER A 137 -7.69 0.30 -3.81
N GLY A 138 -7.10 1.28 -3.13
CA GLY A 138 -5.87 1.07 -2.36
C GLY A 138 -6.08 0.16 -1.16
N THR A 139 -7.17 0.34 -0.41
CA THR A 139 -7.49 -0.53 0.73
C THR A 139 -7.77 -1.98 0.29
N ALA A 140 -8.48 -2.21 -0.81
CA ALA A 140 -8.69 -3.56 -1.34
C ALA A 140 -7.37 -4.19 -1.83
N ALA A 141 -6.50 -3.42 -2.48
CA ALA A 141 -5.16 -3.86 -2.85
C ALA A 141 -4.35 -4.27 -1.62
N LEU A 142 -4.36 -3.46 -0.55
CA LEU A 142 -3.69 -3.73 0.72
C LEU A 142 -4.10 -5.11 1.29
N LEU A 143 -5.41 -5.41 1.31
CA LEU A 143 -5.94 -6.69 1.80
C LEU A 143 -5.54 -7.89 0.92
N ALA A 144 -5.59 -7.72 -0.41
CA ALA A 144 -5.23 -8.76 -1.37
C ALA A 144 -3.71 -9.06 -1.33
N ILE A 145 -2.85 -8.03 -1.25
CA ILE A 145 -1.40 -8.17 -1.10
C ILE A 145 -1.07 -8.91 0.21
N ALA A 146 -1.71 -8.53 1.31
CA ALA A 146 -1.53 -9.20 2.60
C ALA A 146 -1.86 -10.69 2.53
N SER A 147 -2.99 -11.04 1.89
CA SER A 147 -3.41 -12.43 1.68
C SER A 147 -2.40 -13.21 0.85
N HIS A 148 -1.96 -12.62 -0.26
CA HIS A 148 -0.97 -13.23 -1.17
C HIS A 148 0.36 -13.52 -0.46
N LEU A 149 0.92 -12.54 0.26
CA LEU A 149 2.19 -12.70 0.95
C LEU A 149 2.10 -13.67 2.14
N MET A 150 0.97 -13.72 2.84
CA MET A 150 0.74 -14.73 3.88
C MET A 150 0.68 -16.14 3.31
N GLU A 151 0.08 -16.32 2.14
CA GLU A 151 0.06 -17.62 1.46
C GLU A 151 1.46 -18.01 0.97
N GLU A 152 2.24 -17.08 0.40
CA GLU A 152 3.64 -17.31 0.05
C GLU A 152 4.47 -17.73 1.28
N LYS A 153 4.29 -17.04 2.42
CA LYS A 153 4.98 -17.39 3.67
C LYS A 153 4.63 -18.81 4.14
N LYS A 154 3.34 -19.21 4.10
CA LYS A 154 2.92 -20.58 4.45
C LYS A 154 3.55 -21.64 3.55
N GLN A 155 3.90 -21.28 2.31
CA GLN A 155 4.59 -22.13 1.35
C GLN A 155 6.13 -22.08 1.47
N GLY A 156 6.67 -21.46 2.52
CA GLY A 156 8.11 -21.35 2.77
C GLY A 156 8.81 -20.29 1.92
N ARG A 157 8.07 -19.32 1.39
CA ARG A 157 8.58 -18.17 0.63
C ARG A 157 8.38 -16.87 1.41
N GLY A 158 8.78 -16.87 2.67
CA GLY A 158 8.74 -15.69 3.51
C GLY A 158 9.73 -14.61 3.07
N LEU A 159 9.53 -13.40 3.54
CA LEU A 159 10.35 -12.24 3.21
C LEU A 159 11.44 -12.02 4.26
N SER A 160 12.55 -11.41 3.88
CA SER A 160 13.67 -11.14 4.80
C SER A 160 13.29 -10.14 5.89
N ARG A 161 12.66 -9.00 5.52
CA ARG A 161 12.17 -7.96 6.45
C ARG A 161 10.71 -8.18 6.79
N SER A 162 10.32 -7.66 7.94
CA SER A 162 8.92 -7.57 8.31
C SER A 162 8.16 -6.59 7.39
N VAL A 163 6.96 -6.98 6.97
CA VAL A 163 6.06 -6.12 6.20
C VAL A 163 4.90 -5.70 7.09
N VAL A 164 4.72 -4.40 7.23
CA VAL A 164 3.64 -3.81 8.04
C VAL A 164 2.58 -3.24 7.11
N PHE A 165 1.36 -3.72 7.28
CA PHE A 165 0.17 -3.28 6.55
C PHE A 165 -0.59 -2.29 7.42
N ILE A 166 -0.75 -1.07 6.93
CA ILE A 166 -1.46 -0.02 7.67
C ILE A 166 -2.61 0.51 6.81
N ALA A 167 -3.84 0.38 7.31
CA ALA A 167 -4.97 1.10 6.79
C ALA A 167 -5.22 2.32 7.69
N PHE A 168 -5.02 3.51 7.14
CA PHE A 168 -5.21 4.77 7.85
C PHE A 168 -6.67 5.21 7.84
N SER A 169 -7.08 5.96 8.87
CA SER A 169 -8.35 6.67 8.92
C SER A 169 -8.12 8.17 9.05
N GLY A 170 -9.05 8.99 8.60
CA GLY A 170 -8.94 10.44 8.70
C GLY A 170 -8.00 11.06 7.69
N GLU A 171 -7.74 10.38 6.59
CA GLU A 171 -7.02 10.93 5.45
C GLU A 171 -7.81 12.12 4.89
N GLU A 172 -9.09 11.92 4.60
CA GLU A 172 -10.05 12.88 4.06
C GLU A 172 -10.28 14.11 4.97
N LYS A 173 -9.89 14.00 6.22
CA LYS A 173 -9.97 15.08 7.22
C LYS A 173 -8.64 15.82 7.41
N GLY A 174 -7.64 15.55 6.54
CA GLY A 174 -6.31 16.16 6.58
C GLY A 174 -5.26 15.26 7.22
N LEU A 175 -5.20 13.99 6.82
CA LEU A 175 -4.16 13.01 7.17
C LEU A 175 -4.07 12.69 8.68
N TRP A 176 -5.18 12.78 9.43
CA TRP A 176 -5.14 12.67 10.90
C TRP A 176 -4.55 11.35 11.40
N GLY A 177 -4.91 10.25 10.76
CA GLY A 177 -4.45 8.92 11.18
C GLY A 177 -2.97 8.70 10.95
N SER A 178 -2.46 9.07 9.80
CA SER A 178 -1.03 8.94 9.49
C SER A 178 -0.17 9.96 10.24
N GLU A 179 -0.68 11.18 10.49
CA GLU A 179 -0.01 12.16 11.35
C GLU A 179 0.12 11.61 12.77
N PHE A 180 -0.99 11.13 13.35
CA PHE A 180 -0.96 10.50 14.68
C PHE A 180 -0.01 9.31 14.72
N PHE A 181 -0.05 8.43 13.71
CA PHE A 181 0.85 7.28 13.64
C PHE A 181 2.32 7.71 13.57
N SER A 182 2.66 8.68 12.71
CA SER A 182 4.04 9.13 12.54
C SER A 182 4.62 9.79 13.80
N ASP A 183 3.77 10.42 14.63
CA ASP A 183 4.14 11.00 15.92
C ASP A 183 4.15 9.97 17.07
N HIS A 184 3.35 8.90 16.94
CA HIS A 184 3.23 7.83 17.94
C HIS A 184 3.40 6.44 17.29
N PRO A 185 4.55 6.18 16.62
CA PRO A 185 4.74 4.96 15.85
C PRO A 185 4.81 3.73 16.77
N THR A 186 4.19 2.62 16.34
CA THR A 186 4.20 1.36 17.09
C THR A 186 5.46 0.54 16.87
N PHE A 187 6.31 0.96 15.93
CA PHE A 187 7.63 0.40 15.63
C PHE A 187 8.59 1.51 15.20
N SER A 188 9.87 1.18 15.04
CA SER A 188 10.92 2.16 14.75
C SER A 188 10.91 2.66 13.31
N LEU A 189 10.58 3.93 13.07
CA LEU A 189 10.69 4.57 11.76
C LEU A 189 12.15 4.66 11.27
N LYS A 190 13.15 4.64 12.17
CA LYS A 190 14.57 4.55 11.79
C LYS A 190 14.94 3.20 11.19
N LYS A 191 14.21 2.13 11.55
CA LYS A 191 14.37 0.78 11.02
C LYS A 191 13.39 0.47 9.88
N THR A 192 12.62 1.44 9.42
CA THR A 192 11.70 1.32 8.29
C THR A 192 12.45 1.70 7.01
N THR A 193 12.56 0.77 6.06
CA THR A 193 13.30 1.01 4.82
C THR A 193 12.53 1.92 3.87
N ALA A 194 11.22 1.71 3.74
CA ALA A 194 10.33 2.54 2.95
C ALA A 194 8.88 2.39 3.42
N ASP A 195 8.04 3.37 3.04
CA ASP A 195 6.60 3.25 2.96
C ASP A 195 6.16 3.26 1.48
N ILE A 196 5.27 2.34 1.12
CA ILE A 196 4.59 2.26 -0.18
C ILE A 196 3.13 2.59 0.07
N ASN A 197 2.72 3.80 -0.26
CA ASN A 197 1.35 4.25 -0.13
C ASN A 197 0.58 3.99 -1.43
N ILE A 198 -0.63 3.49 -1.28
CA ILE A 198 -1.55 3.21 -2.39
C ILE A 198 -2.81 4.04 -2.14
N ASP A 199 -3.13 4.93 -3.09
CA ASP A 199 -4.29 5.78 -2.97
C ASP A 199 -4.79 6.11 -4.38
N MET A 200 -6.00 5.64 -4.71
CA MET A 200 -6.60 5.72 -6.03
C MET A 200 -5.74 5.09 -7.13
N ILE A 201 -5.91 3.80 -7.36
CA ILE A 201 -5.18 3.06 -8.43
C ILE A 201 -6.10 2.24 -9.34
N GLY A 202 -7.42 2.39 -9.21
CA GLY A 202 -8.43 1.59 -9.89
C GLY A 202 -8.87 2.14 -11.25
N ARG A 203 -8.59 3.40 -11.56
CA ARG A 203 -9.15 4.12 -12.70
C ARG A 203 -8.09 4.54 -13.73
N ILE A 204 -8.53 5.32 -14.68
CA ILE A 204 -7.69 5.98 -15.70
C ILE A 204 -7.94 7.47 -15.64
N ASP A 205 -6.86 8.25 -15.53
CA ASP A 205 -6.89 9.71 -15.56
C ASP A 205 -7.61 10.23 -16.80
N THR A 206 -8.71 10.98 -16.61
CA THR A 206 -9.50 11.54 -17.69
C THR A 206 -8.78 12.66 -18.45
N GLU A 207 -7.77 13.26 -17.81
CA GLU A 207 -6.93 14.29 -18.41
C GLU A 207 -5.71 13.73 -19.15
N ARG A 208 -5.50 12.40 -19.09
CA ARG A 208 -4.40 11.78 -19.81
C ARG A 208 -4.63 11.85 -21.32
N ASN A 209 -3.59 12.28 -22.05
CA ASN A 209 -3.65 12.33 -23.48
C ASN A 209 -3.91 10.94 -24.06
N LYS A 210 -4.95 10.79 -24.89
CA LYS A 210 -5.32 9.52 -25.54
C LYS A 210 -4.24 8.97 -26.48
N ALA A 211 -3.30 9.79 -26.92
CA ALA A 211 -2.12 9.35 -27.67
C ALA A 211 -1.10 8.63 -26.81
N ASP A 212 -1.13 8.84 -25.48
CA ASP A 212 -0.27 8.14 -24.55
C ASP A 212 -0.81 6.74 -24.26
N THR A 213 0.08 5.87 -23.82
CA THR A 213 -0.37 4.55 -23.38
C THR A 213 -1.28 4.66 -22.16
N MET A 214 -2.38 3.89 -22.17
CA MET A 214 -3.26 3.73 -21.02
C MET A 214 -2.76 2.67 -20.03
N ASN A 215 -1.60 2.05 -20.31
CA ASN A 215 -0.96 1.07 -19.45
C ASN A 215 0.09 1.74 -18.56
N TYR A 216 -0.35 2.48 -17.55
CA TYR A 216 0.49 3.34 -16.74
C TYR A 216 0.14 3.28 -15.25
N VAL A 217 1.01 3.86 -14.43
CA VAL A 217 0.74 4.29 -13.06
C VAL A 217 1.56 5.57 -12.78
N TYR A 218 0.97 6.53 -12.10
CA TYR A 218 1.74 7.66 -11.57
C TYR A 218 2.49 7.21 -10.32
N VAL A 219 3.77 7.62 -10.25
CA VAL A 219 4.66 7.32 -9.13
C VAL A 219 5.20 8.61 -8.57
N VAL A 220 4.93 8.85 -7.31
CA VAL A 220 5.29 10.08 -6.60
C VAL A 220 6.28 9.76 -5.49
N GLY A 221 7.36 10.55 -5.37
CA GLY A 221 8.40 10.36 -4.36
C GLY A 221 9.67 9.65 -4.87
N ASN A 222 9.73 9.25 -6.14
CA ASN A 222 10.82 8.42 -6.69
C ASN A 222 12.21 9.07 -6.64
N ASN A 223 12.29 10.39 -6.59
CA ASN A 223 13.53 11.16 -6.56
C ASN A 223 13.72 11.95 -5.24
N LYS A 224 12.96 11.60 -4.20
CA LYS A 224 12.99 12.24 -2.88
C LYS A 224 13.44 11.24 -1.82
N LEU A 225 14.18 11.72 -0.83
CA LEU A 225 14.65 10.97 0.34
C LEU A 225 15.66 9.85 0.06
N SER A 226 15.60 9.16 -1.10
CA SER A 226 16.50 8.05 -1.41
C SER A 226 16.83 7.95 -2.89
N SER A 227 18.12 7.90 -3.22
CA SER A 227 18.59 7.64 -4.58
C SER A 227 18.39 6.19 -5.06
N ASP A 228 18.01 5.28 -4.17
CA ASP A 228 17.77 3.88 -4.51
C ASP A 228 16.37 3.63 -5.11
N LEU A 229 15.40 4.55 -4.94
CA LEU A 229 14.00 4.33 -5.33
C LEU A 229 13.82 4.17 -6.84
N HIS A 230 14.32 5.11 -7.62
CA HIS A 230 14.15 5.10 -9.08
C HIS A 230 14.74 3.84 -9.75
N PRO A 231 15.99 3.42 -9.47
CA PRO A 231 16.54 2.18 -10.03
C PRO A 231 15.72 0.94 -9.70
N LEU A 232 15.13 0.88 -8.49
CA LEU A 232 14.33 -0.27 -8.06
C LEU A 232 12.96 -0.34 -8.73
N LEU A 233 12.37 0.82 -9.04
CA LEU A 233 11.15 0.90 -9.84
C LEU A 233 11.41 0.32 -11.24
N ASP A 234 12.51 0.72 -11.89
CA ASP A 234 12.89 0.22 -13.21
C ASP A 234 13.19 -1.27 -13.20
N GLU A 235 13.99 -1.74 -12.22
CA GLU A 235 14.30 -3.16 -12.03
C GLU A 235 13.03 -4.00 -11.87
N THR A 236 12.10 -3.55 -11.02
CA THR A 236 10.84 -4.26 -10.80
C THR A 236 9.97 -4.27 -12.06
N ASN A 237 9.88 -3.16 -12.75
CA ASN A 237 9.09 -3.06 -13.98
C ASN A 237 9.64 -3.96 -15.10
N ALA A 238 10.97 -4.11 -15.15
CA ALA A 238 11.67 -5.00 -16.09
C ALA A 238 11.38 -6.49 -15.86
N MET A 239 10.79 -6.87 -14.72
CA MET A 239 10.32 -8.25 -14.44
C MET A 239 9.12 -8.67 -15.31
N GLY A 240 8.67 -7.82 -16.22
CA GLY A 240 7.60 -8.11 -17.18
C GLY A 240 6.27 -7.42 -16.88
N HIS A 241 6.25 -6.42 -16.00
CA HIS A 241 5.05 -5.62 -15.75
C HIS A 241 4.73 -4.70 -16.91
N GLN A 242 5.77 -4.07 -17.51
CA GLN A 242 5.63 -3.21 -18.71
C GLN A 242 4.61 -2.06 -18.50
N LEU A 243 4.56 -1.50 -17.29
CA LEU A 243 3.83 -0.27 -17.02
C LEU A 243 4.66 0.93 -17.46
N VAL A 244 4.00 1.97 -17.94
CA VAL A 244 4.63 3.30 -18.01
C VAL A 244 4.60 3.86 -16.59
N LEU A 245 5.78 3.98 -15.97
CA LEU A 245 5.94 4.66 -14.69
C LEU A 245 6.02 6.15 -14.98
N ASP A 246 4.94 6.86 -14.68
CA ASP A 246 4.80 8.27 -15.02
C ASP A 246 5.06 9.12 -13.77
N TYR A 247 6.02 10.02 -13.86
CA TYR A 247 6.50 10.88 -12.77
C TYR A 247 5.96 12.31 -12.84
N LYS A 248 4.85 12.54 -13.56
CA LYS A 248 4.25 13.87 -13.76
C LYS A 248 4.09 14.64 -12.43
N PHE A 249 3.58 13.98 -11.40
CA PHE A 249 3.29 14.58 -10.10
C PHE A 249 4.49 14.64 -9.14
N ASP A 250 5.65 14.16 -9.56
CA ASP A 250 6.90 14.29 -8.81
C ASP A 250 7.65 15.60 -9.13
N SER A 251 7.14 16.33 -10.11
CA SER A 251 7.67 17.62 -10.53
C SER A 251 7.57 18.64 -9.37
N PRO A 252 8.64 19.44 -9.14
CA PRO A 252 8.57 20.55 -8.18
C PRO A 252 7.61 21.67 -8.66
N PHE A 253 7.15 21.61 -9.90
CA PHE A 253 6.18 22.54 -10.52
C PHE A 253 4.77 21.94 -10.58
N ASP A 254 4.52 20.82 -9.89
CA ASP A 254 3.18 20.25 -9.80
C ASP A 254 2.25 21.22 -9.06
N LEU A 255 1.29 21.77 -9.79
CA LEU A 255 0.32 22.74 -9.27
C LEU A 255 -0.67 22.10 -8.31
N GLU A 256 -0.95 20.82 -8.47
CA GLU A 256 -1.83 20.05 -7.61
C GLU A 256 -1.16 19.62 -6.30
N ARG A 257 0.17 19.73 -6.22
CA ARG A 257 0.97 19.41 -5.03
C ARG A 257 0.69 17.99 -4.51
N ILE A 258 0.53 17.02 -5.40
CA ILE A 258 0.12 15.64 -5.10
C ILE A 258 1.04 14.99 -4.06
N TYR A 259 2.34 15.31 -4.05
CA TYR A 259 3.29 14.78 -3.06
C TYR A 259 2.88 15.02 -1.60
N TYR A 260 2.04 16.02 -1.33
CA TYR A 260 1.64 16.43 0.03
C TYR A 260 0.22 15.98 0.40
N ARG A 261 -0.47 15.26 -0.50
CA ARG A 261 -1.92 15.05 -0.41
C ARG A 261 -2.36 13.67 0.04
N SER A 262 -1.42 12.78 0.41
CA SER A 262 -1.78 11.47 0.95
C SER A 262 -0.86 11.06 2.10
N ASP A 263 -1.17 9.96 2.77
CA ASP A 263 -0.61 9.49 4.04
C ASP A 263 0.92 9.31 4.05
N HIS A 264 1.52 8.99 2.88
CA HIS A 264 2.97 8.85 2.73
C HIS A 264 3.74 10.10 3.17
N TYR A 265 3.13 11.29 3.05
CA TYR A 265 3.81 12.53 3.41
C TYR A 265 4.19 12.57 4.89
N ASN A 266 3.37 12.00 5.77
CA ASN A 266 3.68 11.93 7.18
C ASN A 266 4.87 11.01 7.50
N PHE A 267 5.14 9.98 6.69
CA PHE A 267 6.40 9.21 6.75
C PHE A 267 7.58 10.01 6.19
N ALA A 268 7.38 10.70 5.06
CA ALA A 268 8.40 11.54 4.44
C ALA A 268 8.92 12.61 5.39
N ARG A 269 8.04 13.30 6.13
CA ARG A 269 8.38 14.28 7.18
C ARG A 269 9.25 13.70 8.30
N LYS A 270 9.21 12.39 8.52
CA LYS A 270 10.06 11.65 9.47
C LYS A 270 11.34 11.09 8.82
N GLY A 271 11.60 11.43 7.55
CA GLY A 271 12.77 10.99 6.79
C GLY A 271 12.73 9.51 6.38
N VAL A 272 11.55 8.90 6.30
CA VAL A 272 11.36 7.56 5.73
C VAL A 272 11.21 7.72 4.21
N PRO A 273 11.99 7.01 3.37
CA PRO A 273 11.76 6.96 1.93
C PRO A 273 10.34 6.51 1.61
N VAL A 274 9.66 7.19 0.69
CA VAL A 274 8.26 6.92 0.35
C VAL A 274 8.07 6.81 -1.15
N LEU A 275 7.10 5.97 -1.55
CA LEU A 275 6.52 5.97 -2.88
C LEU A 275 5.01 6.02 -2.73
N PHE A 276 4.38 6.88 -3.48
CA PHE A 276 2.94 6.98 -3.58
C PHE A 276 2.51 6.58 -5.00
N PHE A 277 1.65 5.58 -5.10
CA PHE A 277 1.07 5.10 -6.35
C PHE A 277 -0.33 5.65 -6.52
N TYR A 278 -0.55 6.27 -7.68
CA TYR A 278 -1.75 7.04 -7.98
C TYR A 278 -2.16 6.88 -9.45
N ASP A 279 -3.41 6.98 -9.77
CA ASP A 279 -3.91 6.87 -11.15
C ASP A 279 -4.20 8.21 -11.83
N GLY A 280 -4.28 9.29 -11.06
CA GLY A 280 -4.43 10.66 -11.59
C GLY A 280 -5.87 11.14 -11.70
N MET A 281 -6.87 10.40 -11.20
CA MET A 281 -8.29 10.74 -11.34
C MET A 281 -8.72 11.87 -10.39
N LEU A 282 -8.22 13.10 -10.62
CA LEU A 282 -8.65 14.30 -9.88
C LEU A 282 -9.91 14.95 -10.43
N LEU A 283 -10.11 14.82 -11.75
CA LEU A 283 -11.29 15.38 -12.42
C LEU A 283 -12.24 14.23 -12.79
N GLY A 284 -13.52 14.48 -12.68
CA GLY A 284 -14.54 13.50 -12.99
C GLY A 284 -15.18 12.94 -11.73
N ASP A 285 -14.72 11.79 -11.23
CA ASP A 285 -15.44 11.09 -10.15
C ASP A 285 -14.85 11.30 -8.73
N TYR A 286 -13.71 11.96 -8.59
CA TYR A 286 -13.10 12.28 -7.30
C TYR A 286 -14.07 13.04 -6.39
N HIS A 287 -14.37 12.50 -5.22
CA HIS A 287 -15.35 13.00 -4.26
C HIS A 287 -16.77 13.17 -4.85
N GLN A 288 -17.15 12.31 -5.80
CA GLN A 288 -18.47 12.31 -6.40
C GLN A 288 -19.25 11.03 -6.09
N LEU A 289 -20.58 11.13 -6.15
CA LEU A 289 -21.48 9.96 -6.04
C LEU A 289 -21.23 8.91 -7.13
N THR A 290 -20.50 9.27 -8.16
CA THR A 290 -20.20 8.41 -9.30
C THR A 290 -18.90 7.65 -9.17
N ASP A 291 -18.18 7.76 -8.05
CA ASP A 291 -17.04 6.91 -7.74
C ASP A 291 -17.50 5.53 -7.25
N GLU A 292 -17.89 4.71 -8.23
CA GLU A 292 -18.53 3.41 -8.05
C GLU A 292 -17.70 2.26 -8.64
N ILE A 293 -17.92 1.07 -8.11
CA ILE A 293 -17.16 -0.15 -8.46
C ILE A 293 -17.25 -0.53 -9.94
N GLU A 294 -18.37 -0.20 -10.61
CA GLU A 294 -18.60 -0.46 -12.04
C GLU A 294 -17.61 0.29 -12.93
N LYS A 295 -17.00 1.35 -12.44
CA LYS A 295 -16.07 2.18 -13.20
C LYS A 295 -14.61 1.74 -13.07
N ILE A 296 -14.31 0.77 -12.23
CA ILE A 296 -12.95 0.27 -12.05
C ILE A 296 -12.42 -0.42 -13.32
N THR A 297 -11.22 -0.04 -13.70
CA THR A 297 -10.51 -0.63 -14.84
C THR A 297 -9.72 -1.88 -14.39
N TRP A 298 -10.44 -2.97 -14.14
CA TRP A 298 -9.97 -4.15 -13.41
C TRP A 298 -8.63 -4.74 -13.88
N GLU A 299 -8.38 -4.82 -15.20
CA GLU A 299 -7.14 -5.41 -15.72
C GLU A 299 -5.92 -4.50 -15.43
N LEU A 300 -6.09 -3.20 -15.55
CA LEU A 300 -5.06 -2.23 -15.23
C LEU A 300 -4.86 -2.14 -13.72
N TYR A 301 -5.93 -2.11 -12.95
CA TYR A 301 -5.90 -2.12 -11.49
C TYR A 301 -5.10 -3.33 -10.97
N LYS A 302 -5.46 -4.55 -11.41
CA LYS A 302 -4.72 -5.76 -11.08
C LYS A 302 -3.23 -5.65 -11.44
N LYS A 303 -2.91 -5.14 -12.61
CA LYS A 303 -1.54 -5.01 -13.09
C LYS A 303 -0.72 -4.06 -12.21
N ARG A 304 -1.32 -2.96 -11.75
CA ARG A 304 -0.70 -2.03 -10.80
C ARG A 304 -0.46 -2.73 -9.45
N VAL A 305 -1.43 -3.48 -8.95
CA VAL A 305 -1.31 -4.23 -7.69
C VAL A 305 -0.22 -5.29 -7.76
N ASP A 306 -0.12 -6.04 -8.86
CA ASP A 306 0.95 -7.02 -9.07
C ASP A 306 2.33 -6.35 -9.06
N PHE A 307 2.48 -5.21 -9.74
CA PHE A 307 3.72 -4.43 -9.77
C PHE A 307 4.11 -3.93 -8.38
N ILE A 308 3.18 -3.32 -7.65
CA ILE A 308 3.39 -2.83 -6.28
C ILE A 308 3.80 -3.97 -5.35
N THR A 309 3.21 -5.14 -5.51
CA THR A 309 3.56 -6.33 -4.71
C THR A 309 4.99 -6.79 -4.97
N ASP A 310 5.42 -6.86 -6.22
CA ASP A 310 6.78 -7.25 -6.55
C ASP A 310 7.80 -6.20 -6.09
N LEU A 311 7.46 -4.90 -6.16
CA LEU A 311 8.28 -3.83 -5.60
C LEU A 311 8.42 -3.95 -4.07
N LEU A 312 7.32 -4.22 -3.38
CA LEU A 312 7.31 -4.48 -1.94
C LEU A 312 8.23 -5.67 -1.57
N LYS A 313 8.16 -6.76 -2.33
CA LYS A 313 9.04 -7.93 -2.18
C LYS A 313 10.51 -7.56 -2.40
N ASN A 314 10.80 -6.74 -3.40
CA ASN A 314 12.16 -6.24 -3.65
C ASN A 314 12.68 -5.45 -2.46
N PHE A 315 11.89 -4.53 -1.91
CA PHE A 315 12.29 -3.76 -0.72
C PHE A 315 12.50 -4.66 0.50
N ALA A 316 11.61 -5.65 0.70
CA ALA A 316 11.68 -6.55 1.84
C ALA A 316 12.88 -7.50 1.78
N ASN A 317 13.35 -7.88 0.58
CA ASN A 317 14.42 -8.87 0.39
C ASN A 317 15.82 -8.28 0.14
N ARG A 318 15.94 -6.95 -0.02
CA ARG A 318 17.25 -6.30 -0.22
C ARG A 318 18.21 -6.59 0.93
N THR A 319 19.49 -6.67 0.58
CA THR A 319 20.57 -6.83 1.59
C THR A 319 20.61 -5.65 2.54
N ASN A 320 20.60 -4.42 2.03
CA ASN A 320 20.64 -3.20 2.82
C ASN A 320 19.30 -2.47 2.80
N MET A 321 19.01 -1.72 3.85
CA MET A 321 17.94 -0.72 3.82
C MET A 321 18.22 0.30 2.72
N LEU A 322 17.16 0.98 2.25
CA LEU A 322 17.33 2.10 1.31
C LEU A 322 18.16 3.19 1.95
N LYS A 323 19.00 3.84 1.15
CA LYS A 323 19.71 5.05 1.58
C LYS A 323 18.72 6.15 1.93
N ARG A 324 19.15 7.06 2.79
CA ARG A 324 18.45 8.30 3.12
C ARG A 324 19.40 9.45 2.79
N ASP A 325 19.67 9.62 1.51
CA ASP A 325 20.76 10.45 0.99
C ASP A 325 20.28 11.69 0.21
N ILE A 326 18.98 11.84 0.05
CA ILE A 326 18.36 13.02 -0.56
C ILE A 326 17.58 13.76 0.54
N PRO A 327 17.86 15.06 0.80
CA PRO A 327 17.09 15.82 1.76
C PRO A 327 15.65 16.02 1.28
N LEU A 328 14.70 16.01 2.22
CA LEU A 328 13.35 16.49 1.94
C LEU A 328 13.44 18.02 1.81
N ASN A 329 13.25 18.52 0.60
CA ASN A 329 13.12 19.95 0.34
C ASN A 329 11.63 20.27 0.30
N ASP A 330 11.17 21.06 1.25
CA ASP A 330 9.79 21.57 1.33
C ASP A 330 9.55 22.69 0.33
#